data_caafe91b930bdbb3e9355f042eb0b670
#
_entry.id   caafe91b930bdbb3e9355f042eb0b670
#
_cell.length_a   1.000
_cell.length_b   1.000
_cell.length_c   1.000
_cell.angle_alpha   90.00
_cell.angle_beta   90.00
_cell.angle_gamma   90.00
#
_symmetry.space_group_name_H-M   'P 1'
#
loop_
_entity.id
_entity.type
_entity.pdbx_description
1 polymer ?
#
loop_
_entity_poly.entity_id
_entity_poly.type
_entity_poly.pdbx_seq_one_letter_code
_entity_poly.pdbx_strand_id
1 'polypeptide(L)'
;MLDIKMIRENPEKVNELLKRRNPELSINEVLEIDVERRKIQTQADELRAKRKNDSQKIGMMKKNGENTDAIQEEVRKLGDDIKALEEKQTDLDEKQRDILLHIPNIPDETTPIGLSEDDNVEVYKWGEPRKFDFEFKAHWDLCEEKNLVDFERGVKLSQSRFILYRGKGSRLERAIINFFLDYHTEQQGYEEILPPFMANSATMTGTGQLPKFKEDMYKCENEDLFLIPTAEVPVTNIYSGEILSEDDLPKYMTAYTPCFRRESGSAGRDTRGLIRVHQFNKVELVKLCTPQTSKEEHEKLTEDAEKMLQLLELPYRREALSTGDIGFSANKCWDLEVWMPSYGTYKEISSCSNYGDYQARRANIRYRDKATGKTQFVHTINGSGLAVGRTFAAIVENYQQEDGTIIIPEVLRKYTGFDKI
;
A
#
# COMPACT_ATOMS: atom_id res chain seq x y z
N MET A 1 -2.57 -0.18 -10.82
CA MET A 1 -3.51 0.43 -11.79
C MET A 1 -4.35 -0.64 -12.45
N LEU A 2 -5.53 -0.28 -12.92
CA LEU A 2 -6.41 -1.22 -13.60
C LEU A 2 -5.84 -1.70 -14.95
N ASP A 3 -6.26 -2.89 -15.39
CA ASP A 3 -5.91 -3.41 -16.72
C ASP A 3 -6.75 -2.73 -17.80
N ILE A 4 -6.12 -2.05 -18.75
CA ILE A 4 -6.81 -1.41 -19.88
C ILE A 4 -7.57 -2.43 -20.75
N LYS A 5 -7.12 -3.70 -20.81
CA LYS A 5 -7.85 -4.75 -21.53
C LYS A 5 -9.17 -5.08 -20.84
N MET A 6 -9.14 -5.24 -19.52
CA MET A 6 -10.35 -5.46 -18.70
C MET A 6 -11.34 -4.31 -18.86
N ILE A 7 -10.85 -3.05 -18.80
CA ILE A 7 -11.66 -1.85 -18.99
C ILE A 7 -12.34 -1.86 -20.36
N ARG A 8 -11.59 -2.22 -21.41
CA ARG A 8 -12.07 -2.26 -22.79
C ARG A 8 -13.12 -3.35 -23.03
N GLU A 9 -12.89 -4.53 -22.43
CA GLU A 9 -13.77 -5.69 -22.63
C GLU A 9 -15.08 -5.56 -21.87
N ASN A 10 -15.08 -4.88 -20.72
CA ASN A 10 -16.24 -4.79 -19.81
C ASN A 10 -16.42 -3.38 -19.22
N PRO A 11 -16.56 -2.33 -20.04
CA PRO A 11 -16.55 -0.94 -19.55
C PRO A 11 -17.72 -0.61 -18.62
N GLU A 12 -18.91 -1.14 -18.88
CA GLU A 12 -20.10 -0.91 -18.06
C GLU A 12 -19.94 -1.51 -16.67
N LYS A 13 -19.45 -2.76 -16.59
CA LYS A 13 -19.21 -3.44 -15.31
C LYS A 13 -18.12 -2.73 -14.51
N VAL A 14 -17.04 -2.28 -15.15
CA VAL A 14 -15.95 -1.55 -14.48
C VAL A 14 -16.47 -0.23 -13.91
N ASN A 15 -17.27 0.53 -14.67
CA ASN A 15 -17.90 1.76 -14.18
C ASN A 15 -18.85 1.48 -13.00
N GLU A 16 -19.67 0.42 -13.07
CA GLU A 16 -20.57 0.03 -11.97
C GLU A 16 -19.77 -0.24 -10.68
N LEU A 17 -18.71 -1.04 -10.77
CA LEU A 17 -17.89 -1.41 -9.62
C LEU A 17 -17.14 -0.21 -9.02
N LEU A 18 -16.62 0.70 -9.85
CA LEU A 18 -15.98 1.93 -9.38
C LEU A 18 -16.98 2.86 -8.67
N LYS A 19 -18.21 2.95 -9.17
CA LYS A 19 -19.27 3.74 -8.55
C LYS A 19 -19.70 3.22 -7.17
N ARG A 20 -19.44 1.94 -6.86
CA ARG A 20 -19.63 1.42 -5.49
C ARG A 20 -18.67 2.08 -4.49
N ARG A 21 -17.50 2.55 -4.95
CA ARG A 21 -16.55 3.31 -4.12
C ARG A 21 -16.91 4.79 -4.01
N ASN A 22 -17.18 5.39 -5.16
CA ASN A 22 -17.59 6.78 -5.26
C ASN A 22 -18.41 6.97 -6.55
N PRO A 23 -19.64 7.49 -6.48
CA PRO A 23 -20.52 7.71 -7.63
C PRO A 23 -19.93 8.59 -8.74
N GLU A 24 -18.97 9.46 -8.42
CA GLU A 24 -18.33 10.37 -9.37
C GLU A 24 -17.22 9.70 -10.24
N LEU A 25 -16.81 8.49 -9.87
CA LEU A 25 -15.77 7.78 -10.62
C LEU A 25 -16.27 7.31 -11.99
N SER A 26 -15.41 7.48 -13.00
CA SER A 26 -15.68 7.06 -14.38
C SER A 26 -14.39 6.69 -15.11
N ILE A 27 -14.51 5.73 -16.04
CA ILE A 27 -13.43 5.33 -16.95
C ILE A 27 -13.58 5.91 -18.37
N ASN A 28 -14.56 6.79 -18.59
CA ASN A 28 -14.88 7.24 -19.95
C ASN A 28 -13.69 7.93 -20.63
N GLU A 29 -12.98 8.80 -19.89
CA GLU A 29 -11.82 9.51 -20.44
C GLU A 29 -10.70 8.55 -20.87
N VAL A 30 -10.41 7.51 -20.08
CA VAL A 30 -9.38 6.52 -20.43
C VAL A 30 -9.78 5.69 -21.66
N LEU A 31 -11.09 5.42 -21.83
CA LEU A 31 -11.62 4.73 -23.00
C LEU A 31 -11.50 5.58 -24.28
N GLU A 32 -11.80 6.88 -24.20
CA GLU A 32 -11.65 7.81 -25.33
C GLU A 32 -10.21 7.85 -25.81
N ILE A 33 -9.26 7.98 -24.90
CA ILE A 33 -7.83 7.94 -25.21
C ILE A 33 -7.41 6.58 -25.77
N ASP A 34 -7.91 5.47 -25.23
CA ASP A 34 -7.59 4.14 -25.75
C ASP A 34 -8.07 3.95 -27.22
N VAL A 35 -9.23 4.46 -27.55
CA VAL A 35 -9.75 4.44 -28.93
C VAL A 35 -8.85 5.24 -29.87
N GLU A 36 -8.48 6.47 -29.50
CA GLU A 36 -7.58 7.30 -30.31
C GLU A 36 -6.21 6.65 -30.47
N ARG A 37 -5.62 6.18 -29.39
CA ARG A 37 -4.34 5.49 -29.33
C ARG A 37 -4.30 4.29 -30.30
N ARG A 38 -5.33 3.44 -30.27
CA ARG A 38 -5.43 2.27 -31.17
C ARG A 38 -5.59 2.66 -32.62
N LYS A 39 -6.32 3.73 -32.92
CA LYS A 39 -6.43 4.28 -34.26
C LYS A 39 -5.07 4.74 -34.79
N ILE A 40 -4.31 5.47 -33.97
CA ILE A 40 -2.95 5.92 -34.32
C ILE A 40 -2.02 4.71 -34.54
N GLN A 41 -2.08 3.71 -33.66
CA GLN A 41 -1.30 2.48 -33.78
C GLN A 41 -1.59 1.77 -35.11
N THR A 42 -2.87 1.62 -35.48
CA THR A 42 -3.27 0.98 -36.76
C THR A 42 -2.72 1.77 -37.95
N GLN A 43 -2.85 3.11 -37.95
CA GLN A 43 -2.31 3.96 -39.01
C GLN A 43 -0.79 3.83 -39.15
N ALA A 44 -0.06 3.84 -38.02
CA ALA A 44 1.39 3.68 -38.03
C ALA A 44 1.80 2.30 -38.61
N ASP A 45 1.09 1.23 -38.21
CA ASP A 45 1.37 -0.13 -38.72
C ASP A 45 1.09 -0.27 -40.20
N GLU A 46 0.02 0.35 -40.73
CA GLU A 46 -0.27 0.40 -42.18
C GLU A 46 0.83 1.14 -42.96
N LEU A 47 1.30 2.30 -42.44
CA LEU A 47 2.38 3.04 -43.09
C LEU A 47 3.71 2.28 -43.04
N ARG A 48 4.01 1.59 -41.91
CA ARG A 48 5.19 0.72 -41.78
C ARG A 48 5.16 -0.42 -42.81
N ALA A 49 3.99 -1.07 -43.00
CA ALA A 49 3.81 -2.12 -43.99
C ALA A 49 4.02 -1.58 -45.41
N LYS A 50 3.43 -0.41 -45.74
CA LYS A 50 3.63 0.26 -47.03
C LYS A 50 5.10 0.61 -47.27
N ARG A 51 5.75 1.24 -46.30
CA ARG A 51 7.19 1.61 -46.36
C ARG A 51 8.07 0.40 -46.61
N LYS A 52 7.79 -0.75 -45.95
CA LYS A 52 8.52 -2.01 -46.19
C LYS A 52 8.37 -2.52 -47.62
N ASN A 53 7.13 -2.51 -48.14
CA ASN A 53 6.85 -2.95 -49.52
C ASN A 53 7.52 -2.06 -50.54
N ASP A 54 7.46 -0.75 -50.39
CA ASP A 54 8.05 0.22 -51.30
C ASP A 54 9.59 0.19 -51.24
N SER A 55 10.18 -0.06 -50.06
CA SER A 55 11.63 -0.30 -49.94
C SER A 55 12.08 -1.57 -50.69
N GLN A 56 11.26 -2.63 -50.70
CA GLN A 56 11.53 -3.83 -51.52
C GLN A 56 11.45 -3.55 -53.02
N LYS A 57 10.46 -2.75 -53.48
CA LYS A 57 10.34 -2.34 -54.90
C LYS A 57 11.56 -1.55 -55.35
N ILE A 58 12.05 -0.59 -54.51
CA ILE A 58 13.29 0.15 -54.79
C ILE A 58 14.46 -0.82 -55.08
N GLY A 59 14.58 -1.87 -54.26
CA GLY A 59 15.63 -2.89 -54.43
C GLY A 59 15.53 -3.64 -55.77
N MET A 60 14.30 -3.96 -56.24
CA MET A 60 14.05 -4.61 -57.52
C MET A 60 14.32 -3.65 -58.70
N MET A 61 13.79 -2.42 -58.66
CA MET A 61 13.96 -1.39 -59.67
C MET A 61 15.46 -1.06 -59.88
N LYS A 62 16.23 -0.92 -58.78
CA LYS A 62 17.69 -0.72 -58.88
C LYS A 62 18.42 -1.88 -59.57
N LYS A 63 18.01 -3.12 -59.36
CA LYS A 63 18.57 -4.29 -60.04
C LYS A 63 18.25 -4.28 -61.51
N ASN A 64 17.11 -3.73 -61.94
CA ASN A 64 16.66 -3.62 -63.28
C ASN A 64 17.20 -2.36 -64.01
N GLY A 65 17.94 -1.48 -63.31
CA GLY A 65 18.45 -0.22 -63.88
C GLY A 65 17.38 0.86 -64.03
N GLU A 66 16.25 0.74 -63.34
CA GLU A 66 15.13 1.69 -63.38
C GLU A 66 15.38 2.89 -62.46
N ASN A 67 14.78 4.07 -62.79
CA ASN A 67 14.85 5.25 -61.93
C ASN A 67 14.01 5.04 -60.67
N THR A 68 14.59 5.32 -59.51
CA THR A 68 13.98 5.12 -58.21
C THR A 68 13.73 6.41 -57.41
N ASP A 69 13.98 7.60 -57.98
CA ASP A 69 13.95 8.87 -57.25
C ASP A 69 12.58 9.17 -56.67
N ALA A 70 11.50 8.98 -57.43
CA ALA A 70 10.13 9.26 -57.00
C ALA A 70 9.71 8.35 -55.82
N ILE A 71 9.99 7.04 -55.93
CA ILE A 71 9.63 6.08 -54.85
C ILE A 71 10.52 6.24 -53.63
N GLN A 72 11.77 6.70 -53.78
CA GLN A 72 12.63 7.04 -52.65
C GLN A 72 12.10 8.25 -51.88
N GLU A 73 11.61 9.29 -52.57
CA GLU A 73 10.98 10.45 -51.95
C GLU A 73 9.67 10.05 -51.20
N GLU A 74 8.87 9.15 -51.81
CA GLU A 74 7.67 8.63 -51.11
C GLU A 74 8.05 7.84 -49.84
N VAL A 75 9.05 6.99 -49.88
CA VAL A 75 9.55 6.24 -48.73
C VAL A 75 10.07 7.16 -47.62
N ARG A 76 10.68 8.31 -48.00
CA ARG A 76 11.12 9.32 -47.07
C ARG A 76 9.94 9.99 -46.37
N LYS A 77 8.91 10.43 -47.13
CA LYS A 77 7.68 10.99 -46.56
C LYS A 77 6.98 10.02 -45.61
N LEU A 78 6.87 8.74 -46.01
CA LEU A 78 6.32 7.70 -45.15
C LEU A 78 7.11 7.59 -43.83
N GLY A 79 8.44 7.78 -43.88
CA GLY A 79 9.29 7.82 -42.68
C GLY A 79 8.95 8.97 -41.74
N ASP A 80 8.77 10.17 -42.30
CA ASP A 80 8.40 11.36 -41.53
C ASP A 80 6.99 11.24 -40.91
N ASP A 81 6.02 10.73 -41.70
CA ASP A 81 4.65 10.49 -41.26
C ASP A 81 4.59 9.44 -40.11
N ILE A 82 5.34 8.33 -40.25
CA ILE A 82 5.45 7.30 -39.18
C ILE A 82 6.01 7.93 -37.92
N LYS A 83 7.06 8.73 -38.01
CA LYS A 83 7.66 9.39 -36.85
C LYS A 83 6.66 10.31 -36.13
N ALA A 84 5.90 11.11 -36.87
CA ALA A 84 4.87 11.97 -36.30
C ALA A 84 3.76 11.18 -35.57
N LEU A 85 3.35 10.02 -36.13
CA LEU A 85 2.39 9.14 -35.46
C LEU A 85 2.97 8.47 -34.21
N GLU A 86 4.25 8.08 -34.23
CA GLU A 86 4.95 7.52 -33.07
C GLU A 86 5.07 8.53 -31.91
N GLU A 87 5.39 9.79 -32.22
CA GLU A 87 5.39 10.88 -31.23
C GLU A 87 4.00 11.06 -30.61
N LYS A 88 2.96 11.14 -31.46
CA LYS A 88 1.58 11.26 -30.97
C LYS A 88 1.14 10.04 -30.16
N GLN A 89 1.57 8.83 -30.54
CA GLN A 89 1.29 7.63 -29.76
C GLN A 89 1.94 7.67 -28.39
N THR A 90 3.18 8.14 -28.29
CA THR A 90 3.89 8.31 -27.01
C THR A 90 3.13 9.26 -26.07
N ASP A 91 2.68 10.42 -26.60
CA ASP A 91 1.87 11.38 -25.84
C ASP A 91 0.56 10.76 -25.31
N LEU A 92 -0.10 9.94 -26.15
CA LEU A 92 -1.34 9.26 -25.74
C LEU A 92 -1.08 8.14 -24.72
N ASP A 93 0.03 7.41 -24.83
CA ASP A 93 0.45 6.39 -23.88
C ASP A 93 0.72 7.03 -22.50
N GLU A 94 1.40 8.19 -22.44
CA GLU A 94 1.65 8.94 -21.21
C GLU A 94 0.36 9.45 -20.59
N LYS A 95 -0.54 10.05 -21.36
CA LYS A 95 -1.86 10.51 -20.89
C LYS A 95 -2.71 9.37 -20.35
N GLN A 96 -2.78 8.26 -21.08
CA GLN A 96 -3.54 7.07 -20.65
C GLN A 96 -2.98 6.54 -19.32
N ARG A 97 -1.66 6.47 -19.20
CA ARG A 97 -0.99 6.03 -17.97
C ARG A 97 -1.30 6.97 -16.81
N ASP A 98 -1.22 8.27 -17.02
CA ASP A 98 -1.50 9.27 -15.96
C ASP A 98 -2.93 9.13 -15.45
N ILE A 99 -3.93 9.04 -16.32
CA ILE A 99 -5.33 8.83 -15.92
C ILE A 99 -5.50 7.52 -15.15
N LEU A 100 -4.92 6.42 -15.64
CA LEU A 100 -4.99 5.12 -14.97
C LEU A 100 -4.34 5.14 -13.57
N LEU A 101 -3.33 5.99 -13.35
CA LEU A 101 -2.72 6.18 -12.03
C LEU A 101 -3.64 6.92 -11.05
N HIS A 102 -4.65 7.65 -11.52
CA HIS A 102 -5.63 8.35 -10.69
C HIS A 102 -6.93 7.59 -10.47
N ILE A 103 -7.15 6.46 -11.16
CA ILE A 103 -8.32 5.60 -10.96
C ILE A 103 -8.01 4.59 -9.84
N PRO A 104 -8.86 4.50 -8.78
CA PRO A 104 -8.67 3.53 -7.70
C PRO A 104 -8.88 2.08 -8.17
N ASN A 105 -8.50 1.14 -7.32
CA ASN A 105 -8.77 -0.27 -7.58
C ASN A 105 -10.26 -0.61 -7.49
N ILE A 106 -10.67 -1.68 -8.16
CA ILE A 106 -12.04 -2.21 -8.11
C ILE A 106 -12.21 -3.04 -6.84
N PRO A 107 -13.30 -2.82 -6.06
CA PRO A 107 -13.59 -3.64 -4.89
C PRO A 107 -13.87 -5.11 -5.25
N ASP A 108 -13.43 -6.03 -4.38
CA ASP A 108 -13.80 -7.46 -4.45
C ASP A 108 -15.30 -7.62 -4.25
N GLU A 109 -15.89 -8.68 -4.81
CA GLU A 109 -17.33 -8.97 -4.73
C GLU A 109 -17.82 -9.17 -3.29
N THR A 110 -16.92 -9.56 -2.38
CA THR A 110 -17.21 -9.80 -0.95
C THR A 110 -17.00 -8.57 -0.08
N THR A 111 -16.55 -7.45 -0.65
CA THR A 111 -16.41 -6.18 0.08
C THR A 111 -17.78 -5.58 0.39
N PRO A 112 -18.10 -5.24 1.64
CA PRO A 112 -19.37 -4.62 2.00
C PRO A 112 -19.63 -3.36 1.18
N ILE A 113 -20.84 -3.20 0.66
CA ILE A 113 -21.21 -2.00 -0.11
C ILE A 113 -21.56 -0.88 0.86
N GLY A 114 -20.86 0.25 0.74
CA GLY A 114 -21.07 1.43 1.57
C GLY A 114 -20.23 2.59 1.07
N LEU A 115 -20.46 3.81 1.58
CA LEU A 115 -19.79 5.03 1.12
C LEU A 115 -18.83 5.62 2.16
N SER A 116 -18.84 5.11 3.39
CA SER A 116 -18.05 5.64 4.51
C SER A 116 -17.68 4.56 5.53
N GLU A 117 -16.91 4.96 6.56
CA GLU A 117 -16.57 4.15 7.72
C GLU A 117 -17.80 3.66 8.52
N ASP A 118 -18.92 4.39 8.46
CA ASP A 118 -20.18 4.00 9.14
C ASP A 118 -20.81 2.73 8.53
N ASP A 119 -20.40 2.36 7.32
CA ASP A 119 -20.90 1.18 6.60
C ASP A 119 -19.97 -0.04 6.77
N ASN A 120 -18.92 0.07 7.58
CA ASN A 120 -18.03 -1.04 7.91
C ASN A 120 -18.77 -2.10 8.72
N VAL A 121 -18.35 -3.36 8.58
CA VAL A 121 -19.04 -4.50 9.21
C VAL A 121 -18.11 -5.21 10.19
N GLU A 122 -18.46 -5.18 11.49
CA GLU A 122 -17.80 -6.00 12.49
C GLU A 122 -18.03 -7.50 12.18
N VAL A 123 -16.97 -8.24 11.91
CA VAL A 123 -17.05 -9.67 11.54
C VAL A 123 -16.52 -10.60 12.63
N TYR A 124 -15.70 -10.10 13.52
CA TYR A 124 -15.11 -10.89 14.60
C TYR A 124 -14.70 -10.01 15.79
N LYS A 125 -14.75 -10.55 16.98
CA LYS A 125 -14.30 -9.91 18.22
C LYS A 125 -13.60 -10.92 19.11
N TRP A 126 -12.51 -10.51 19.74
CA TRP A 126 -11.75 -11.32 20.68
C TRP A 126 -11.45 -10.56 21.96
N GLY A 127 -11.57 -11.28 23.09
CA GLY A 127 -11.34 -10.72 24.42
C GLY A 127 -12.46 -9.78 24.89
N GLU A 128 -12.50 -9.54 26.18
CA GLU A 128 -13.46 -8.65 26.79
C GLU A 128 -12.77 -7.38 27.29
N PRO A 129 -13.28 -6.16 26.98
CA PRO A 129 -12.78 -4.92 27.54
C PRO A 129 -12.70 -4.98 29.06
N ARG A 130 -11.53 -4.67 29.61
CA ARG A 130 -11.33 -4.64 31.06
C ARG A 130 -12.27 -3.62 31.69
N LYS A 131 -12.98 -4.03 32.73
CA LYS A 131 -13.75 -3.15 33.60
C LYS A 131 -12.85 -2.72 34.75
N PHE A 132 -12.68 -1.42 34.92
CA PHE A 132 -11.92 -0.84 36.02
C PHE A 132 -12.88 -0.55 37.18
N ASP A 133 -12.45 -0.86 38.36
CA ASP A 133 -13.10 -0.52 39.66
C ASP A 133 -12.50 0.75 40.28
N PHE A 134 -11.61 1.43 39.56
CA PHE A 134 -10.96 2.68 39.90
C PHE A 134 -11.01 3.66 38.74
N GLU A 135 -10.72 4.94 38.97
CA GLU A 135 -10.63 5.97 37.92
C GLU A 135 -9.36 5.75 37.11
N PHE A 136 -9.53 5.21 35.91
CA PHE A 136 -8.43 4.98 34.99
C PHE A 136 -8.03 6.26 34.23
N LYS A 137 -6.75 6.34 33.85
CA LYS A 137 -6.19 7.48 33.10
C LYS A 137 -5.96 7.14 31.65
N ALA A 138 -5.99 8.16 30.81
CA ALA A 138 -5.60 8.03 29.40
C ALA A 138 -4.09 7.83 29.25
N HIS A 139 -3.65 7.20 28.17
CA HIS A 139 -2.23 6.91 27.95
C HIS A 139 -1.35 8.16 27.92
N TRP A 140 -1.84 9.31 27.47
CA TRP A 140 -1.06 10.55 27.47
C TRP A 140 -0.77 11.06 28.89
N ASP A 141 -1.72 10.99 29.80
CA ASP A 141 -1.53 11.39 31.20
C ASP A 141 -0.56 10.42 31.92
N LEU A 142 -0.74 9.10 31.75
CA LEU A 142 0.16 8.08 32.29
C LEU A 142 1.59 8.22 31.73
N CYS A 143 1.73 8.49 30.44
CA CYS A 143 3.03 8.68 29.79
C CYS A 143 3.79 9.89 30.39
N GLU A 144 3.12 10.99 30.65
CA GLU A 144 3.72 12.17 31.25
C GLU A 144 4.08 11.89 32.73
N GLU A 145 3.15 11.40 33.53
CA GLU A 145 3.36 11.09 34.95
C GLU A 145 4.52 10.12 35.19
N LYS A 146 4.63 9.09 34.35
CA LYS A 146 5.68 8.07 34.47
C LYS A 146 6.96 8.43 33.69
N ASN A 147 7.03 9.59 33.08
CA ASN A 147 8.14 10.02 32.21
C ASN A 147 8.49 9.01 31.10
N LEU A 148 7.47 8.38 30.50
CA LEU A 148 7.63 7.44 29.39
C LEU A 148 7.74 8.16 28.05
N VAL A 149 7.02 9.29 27.92
CA VAL A 149 7.00 10.18 26.77
C VAL A 149 7.14 11.62 27.23
N ASP A 150 7.88 12.41 26.49
CA ASP A 150 8.09 13.84 26.70
C ASP A 150 7.53 14.61 25.49
N PHE A 151 6.24 14.91 25.57
CA PHE A 151 5.54 15.57 24.46
C PHE A 151 6.08 16.99 24.21
N GLU A 152 6.37 17.74 25.28
CA GLU A 152 6.88 19.13 25.16
C GLU A 152 8.23 19.17 24.44
N ARG A 153 9.17 18.31 24.82
CA ARG A 153 10.47 18.25 24.15
C ARG A 153 10.37 17.65 22.75
N GLY A 154 9.44 16.74 22.49
CA GLY A 154 9.13 16.25 21.16
C GLY A 154 8.74 17.40 20.20
N VAL A 155 7.83 18.27 20.66
CA VAL A 155 7.43 19.50 19.94
C VAL A 155 8.63 20.42 19.71
N LYS A 156 9.47 20.63 20.71
CA LYS A 156 10.67 21.46 20.61
C LYS A 156 11.66 20.96 19.57
N LEU A 157 11.81 19.64 19.43
CA LEU A 157 12.77 19.02 18.49
C LEU A 157 12.32 19.11 17.04
N SER A 158 11.01 19.03 16.80
CA SER A 158 10.45 19.00 15.45
C SER A 158 9.26 19.96 15.32
N GLN A 159 8.08 19.51 15.73
CA GLN A 159 6.83 20.28 15.81
C GLN A 159 5.76 19.43 16.52
N SER A 160 4.52 19.92 16.60
CA SER A 160 3.41 19.13 17.16
C SER A 160 3.31 17.74 16.51
N ARG A 161 2.84 16.75 17.28
CA ARG A 161 2.67 15.35 16.83
C ARG A 161 3.98 14.61 16.48
N PHE A 162 5.14 15.08 16.95
CA PHE A 162 6.38 14.30 16.99
C PHE A 162 6.65 13.87 18.43
N ILE A 163 6.95 12.59 18.62
CA ILE A 163 6.99 11.95 19.93
C ILE A 163 8.43 11.69 20.37
N LEU A 164 8.73 12.03 21.63
CA LEU A 164 10.00 11.69 22.27
C LEU A 164 9.76 10.65 23.38
N TYR A 165 10.07 9.40 23.11
CA TYR A 165 10.05 8.34 24.12
C TYR A 165 11.28 8.42 25.02
N ARG A 166 11.13 8.14 26.33
CA ARG A 166 12.20 8.23 27.32
C ARG A 166 12.25 7.02 28.25
N GLY A 167 13.46 6.68 28.71
CA GLY A 167 13.67 5.68 29.77
C GLY A 167 12.95 4.36 29.51
N LYS A 168 12.07 3.96 30.42
CA LYS A 168 11.26 2.74 30.32
C LYS A 168 10.28 2.80 29.11
N GLY A 169 9.79 3.98 28.73
CA GLY A 169 8.95 4.16 27.55
C GLY A 169 9.71 3.79 26.26
N SER A 170 10.91 4.33 26.08
CA SER A 170 11.76 3.97 24.93
C SER A 170 12.14 2.47 24.93
N ARG A 171 12.35 1.90 26.13
CA ARG A 171 12.62 0.46 26.24
C ARG A 171 11.41 -0.40 25.88
N LEU A 172 10.19 0.01 26.29
CA LEU A 172 8.94 -0.68 25.94
C LEU A 172 8.66 -0.61 24.45
N GLU A 173 8.82 0.57 23.82
CA GLU A 173 8.66 0.76 22.36
C GLU A 173 9.55 -0.23 21.58
N ARG A 174 10.84 -0.28 21.93
CA ARG A 174 11.77 -1.22 21.33
C ARG A 174 11.45 -2.68 21.63
N ALA A 175 10.94 -2.98 22.81
CA ALA A 175 10.54 -4.34 23.21
C ALA A 175 9.38 -4.85 22.35
N ILE A 176 8.40 -3.99 22.06
CA ILE A 176 7.27 -4.30 21.18
C ILE A 176 7.78 -4.60 19.75
N ILE A 177 8.67 -3.76 19.22
CA ILE A 177 9.27 -3.96 17.88
C ILE A 177 9.97 -5.32 17.80
N ASN A 178 10.86 -5.61 18.77
CA ASN A 178 11.62 -6.85 18.76
C ASN A 178 10.71 -8.08 18.91
N PHE A 179 9.70 -8.01 19.77
CA PHE A 179 8.73 -9.09 19.95
C PHE A 179 7.98 -9.38 18.65
N PHE A 180 7.52 -8.36 17.94
CA PHE A 180 6.80 -8.55 16.68
C PHE A 180 7.70 -9.15 15.62
N LEU A 181 8.89 -8.61 15.41
CA LEU A 181 9.85 -9.14 14.44
C LEU A 181 10.22 -10.60 14.73
N ASP A 182 10.60 -10.91 15.97
CA ASP A 182 10.98 -12.27 16.36
C ASP A 182 9.81 -13.25 16.13
N TYR A 183 8.58 -12.86 16.49
CA TYR A 183 7.45 -13.77 16.33
C TYR A 183 7.07 -13.99 14.87
N HIS A 184 7.04 -12.93 14.05
CA HIS A 184 6.74 -13.05 12.63
C HIS A 184 7.78 -13.88 11.90
N THR A 185 9.06 -13.75 12.24
CA THR A 185 10.14 -14.48 11.58
C THR A 185 10.25 -15.92 12.07
N GLU A 186 10.22 -16.15 13.40
CA GLU A 186 10.46 -17.47 13.99
C GLU A 186 9.24 -18.39 13.97
N GLN A 187 8.01 -17.82 14.04
CA GLN A 187 6.78 -18.60 14.21
C GLN A 187 5.85 -18.56 12.99
N GLN A 188 5.88 -17.49 12.21
CA GLN A 188 4.96 -17.28 11.08
C GLN A 188 5.65 -17.34 9.71
N GLY A 189 6.98 -17.54 9.68
CA GLY A 189 7.75 -17.83 8.47
C GLY A 189 8.02 -16.62 7.56
N TYR A 190 7.96 -15.40 8.09
CA TYR A 190 8.34 -14.20 7.35
C TYR A 190 9.86 -14.02 7.31
N GLU A 191 10.37 -13.59 6.16
CA GLU A 191 11.74 -13.08 6.02
C GLU A 191 11.81 -11.65 6.53
N GLU A 192 12.74 -11.37 7.45
CA GLU A 192 12.98 -10.00 7.93
C GLU A 192 13.73 -9.18 6.90
N ILE A 193 13.20 -8.03 6.56
CA ILE A 193 13.78 -7.06 5.63
C ILE A 193 14.05 -5.75 6.36
N LEU A 194 15.26 -5.20 6.20
CA LEU A 194 15.60 -3.85 6.62
C LEU A 194 15.78 -2.95 5.39
N PRO A 195 14.70 -2.30 4.91
CA PRO A 195 14.77 -1.49 3.70
C PRO A 195 15.27 -0.08 3.98
N PRO A 196 15.66 0.70 2.96
CA PRO A 196 15.83 2.13 3.08
C PRO A 196 14.55 2.82 3.55
N PHE A 197 14.68 3.85 4.41
CA PHE A 197 13.54 4.64 4.92
C PHE A 197 13.19 5.83 4.02
N MET A 198 13.86 5.94 2.90
CA MET A 198 13.58 6.88 1.82
C MET A 198 13.38 6.11 0.52
N ALA A 199 12.41 6.53 -0.28
CA ALA A 199 12.08 5.90 -1.55
C ALA A 199 11.93 6.96 -2.64
N ASN A 200 12.25 6.62 -3.89
CA ASN A 200 12.08 7.48 -5.04
C ASN A 200 10.61 7.50 -5.54
N SER A 201 10.30 8.41 -6.45
CA SER A 201 8.95 8.56 -6.99
C SER A 201 8.43 7.31 -7.72
N ALA A 202 9.31 6.55 -8.37
CA ALA A 202 8.94 5.30 -9.04
C ALA A 202 8.45 4.25 -8.02
N THR A 203 9.17 4.09 -6.92
CA THR A 203 8.81 3.19 -5.81
C THR A 203 7.51 3.64 -5.14
N MET A 204 7.34 4.95 -4.88
CA MET A 204 6.09 5.52 -4.35
C MET A 204 4.90 5.31 -5.29
N THR A 205 5.13 5.35 -6.60
CA THR A 205 4.09 5.09 -7.61
C THR A 205 3.72 3.61 -7.66
N GLY A 206 4.69 2.72 -7.47
CA GLY A 206 4.50 1.27 -7.51
C GLY A 206 3.43 0.77 -6.55
N THR A 207 3.36 1.30 -5.33
CA THR A 207 2.34 0.95 -4.32
C THR A 207 1.10 1.85 -4.33
N GLY A 208 1.10 2.92 -5.15
CA GLY A 208 -0.06 3.81 -5.29
C GLY A 208 -0.07 5.02 -4.35
N GLN A 209 1.03 5.30 -3.67
CA GLN A 209 1.19 6.52 -2.88
C GLN A 209 1.21 7.76 -3.79
N LEU A 210 1.96 7.70 -4.89
CA LEU A 210 1.92 8.70 -5.95
C LEU A 210 1.02 8.23 -7.11
N PRO A 211 0.36 9.18 -7.80
CA PRO A 211 0.32 10.63 -7.55
C PRO A 211 -0.67 11.05 -6.45
N LYS A 212 -1.57 10.16 -6.01
CA LYS A 212 -2.78 10.46 -5.20
C LYS A 212 -2.48 11.18 -3.88
N PHE A 213 -1.47 10.71 -3.11
CA PHE A 213 -1.19 11.18 -1.75
C PHE A 213 0.04 12.09 -1.67
N LYS A 214 0.36 12.81 -2.76
CA LYS A 214 1.53 13.69 -2.83
C LYS A 214 1.61 14.71 -1.69
N GLU A 215 0.46 15.27 -1.30
CA GLU A 215 0.39 16.30 -0.25
C GLU A 215 0.58 15.73 1.17
N ASP A 216 0.38 14.42 1.36
CA ASP A 216 0.56 13.73 2.65
C ASP A 216 1.99 13.22 2.88
N MET A 217 2.90 13.42 1.93
CA MET A 217 4.26 12.92 2.00
C MET A 217 5.28 14.00 2.33
N TYR A 218 6.34 13.61 3.05
CA TYR A 218 7.55 14.41 3.22
C TYR A 218 8.49 14.13 2.06
N LYS A 219 8.80 15.15 1.26
CA LYS A 219 9.71 15.09 0.12
C LYS A 219 11.01 15.86 0.41
N CYS A 220 12.16 15.33 -0.02
CA CYS A 220 13.42 16.07 -0.05
C CYS A 220 13.38 17.14 -1.15
N GLU A 221 13.87 18.33 -0.85
CA GLU A 221 13.72 19.49 -1.73
C GLU A 221 14.46 19.34 -3.06
N ASN A 222 15.69 18.82 -3.03
CA ASN A 222 16.61 18.81 -4.18
C ASN A 222 16.86 17.41 -4.75
N GLU A 223 16.11 16.41 -4.28
CA GLU A 223 16.28 15.02 -4.68
C GLU A 223 14.93 14.37 -4.94
N ASP A 224 14.90 13.36 -5.81
CA ASP A 224 13.71 12.54 -6.01
C ASP A 224 13.60 11.47 -4.90
N LEU A 225 13.54 11.93 -3.65
CA LEU A 225 13.41 11.09 -2.46
C LEU A 225 12.30 11.58 -1.55
N PHE A 226 11.60 10.61 -0.96
CA PHE A 226 10.52 10.81 -0.01
C PHE A 226 10.77 9.98 1.23
N LEU A 227 10.46 10.48 2.42
CA LEU A 227 10.36 9.66 3.62
C LEU A 227 9.18 8.71 3.47
N ILE A 228 9.38 7.42 3.76
CA ILE A 228 8.33 6.40 3.55
C ILE A 228 7.17 6.56 4.54
N PRO A 229 5.90 6.46 4.09
CA PRO A 229 4.75 6.48 4.98
C PRO A 229 4.45 5.11 5.63
N THR A 230 5.08 4.06 5.12
CA THR A 230 4.93 2.65 5.52
C THR A 230 6.04 1.82 4.88
N ALA A 231 6.44 0.72 5.53
CA ALA A 231 7.38 -0.24 4.95
C ALA A 231 6.80 -0.99 3.72
N GLU A 232 5.48 -1.01 3.56
CA GLU A 232 4.82 -1.50 2.34
C GLU A 232 5.51 -0.98 1.08
N VAL A 233 5.83 0.32 1.07
CA VAL A 233 6.39 1.00 -0.10
C VAL A 233 7.71 0.37 -0.56
N PRO A 234 8.77 0.34 0.22
CA PRO A 234 10.02 -0.28 -0.20
C PRO A 234 9.92 -1.79 -0.32
N VAL A 235 9.25 -2.48 0.60
CA VAL A 235 9.23 -3.96 0.64
C VAL A 235 8.46 -4.54 -0.55
N THR A 236 7.30 -4.00 -0.91
CA THR A 236 6.55 -4.45 -2.10
C THR A 236 7.36 -4.24 -3.38
N ASN A 237 8.15 -3.16 -3.45
CA ASN A 237 8.91 -2.80 -4.64
C ASN A 237 10.29 -3.49 -4.75
N ILE A 238 10.69 -4.36 -3.83
CA ILE A 238 11.97 -5.11 -3.93
C ILE A 238 12.09 -5.81 -5.29
N TYR A 239 10.99 -6.38 -5.78
CA TYR A 239 10.94 -7.11 -7.04
C TYR A 239 10.37 -6.30 -8.21
N SER A 240 10.39 -4.96 -8.13
CA SER A 240 9.90 -4.09 -9.19
C SER A 240 10.63 -4.33 -10.51
N GLY A 241 9.87 -4.54 -11.60
CA GLY A 241 10.40 -4.84 -12.92
C GLY A 241 10.80 -6.30 -13.16
N GLU A 242 10.71 -7.16 -12.16
CA GLU A 242 11.18 -8.56 -12.23
C GLU A 242 10.09 -9.55 -12.66
N ILE A 243 10.55 -10.73 -13.11
CA ILE A 243 9.73 -11.90 -13.39
C ILE A 243 10.21 -13.03 -12.47
N LEU A 244 9.42 -13.31 -11.44
CA LEU A 244 9.70 -14.34 -10.45
C LEU A 244 9.42 -15.74 -11.01
N SER A 245 10.00 -16.78 -10.39
CA SER A 245 9.50 -18.13 -10.55
C SER A 245 8.22 -18.32 -9.74
N GLU A 246 7.26 -19.10 -10.25
CA GLU A 246 6.09 -19.49 -9.46
C GLU A 246 6.46 -20.30 -8.20
N ASP A 247 7.59 -21.04 -8.23
CA ASP A 247 8.12 -21.75 -7.06
C ASP A 247 8.55 -20.85 -5.91
N ASP A 248 8.88 -19.58 -6.22
CA ASP A 248 9.27 -18.59 -5.22
C ASP A 248 8.07 -17.95 -4.51
N LEU A 249 6.84 -18.29 -4.92
CA LEU A 249 5.60 -17.74 -4.36
C LEU A 249 4.89 -18.78 -3.48
N PRO A 250 4.26 -18.38 -2.40
CA PRO A 250 4.18 -17.01 -1.90
C PRO A 250 5.48 -16.57 -1.21
N LYS A 251 5.82 -15.28 -1.32
CA LYS A 251 6.88 -14.63 -0.53
C LYS A 251 6.26 -13.94 0.68
N TYR A 252 6.82 -14.20 1.85
CA TYR A 252 6.42 -13.58 3.11
C TYR A 252 7.56 -12.69 3.61
N MET A 253 7.33 -11.40 3.76
CA MET A 253 8.34 -10.42 4.17
C MET A 253 7.79 -9.57 5.30
N THR A 254 8.63 -9.30 6.31
CA THR A 254 8.32 -8.38 7.41
C THR A 254 9.40 -7.34 7.56
N ALA A 255 9.03 -6.13 7.92
CA ALA A 255 9.97 -5.04 8.11
C ALA A 255 9.53 -4.09 9.22
N TYR A 256 10.44 -3.77 10.13
CA TYR A 256 10.31 -2.62 11.00
C TYR A 256 10.82 -1.37 10.29
N THR A 257 10.01 -0.31 10.28
CA THR A 257 10.45 1.02 9.86
C THR A 257 9.80 2.13 10.68
N PRO A 258 10.47 3.29 10.83
CA PRO A 258 9.77 4.53 11.07
C PRO A 258 8.91 4.85 9.84
N CYS A 259 7.73 5.43 10.09
CA CYS A 259 6.77 5.83 9.07
C CYS A 259 6.48 7.32 9.23
N PHE A 260 6.36 8.04 8.11
CA PHE A 260 6.23 9.51 8.10
C PHE A 260 4.98 9.93 7.32
N ARG A 261 4.06 10.65 7.98
CA ARG A 261 2.81 11.12 7.36
C ARG A 261 2.55 12.58 7.76
N ARG A 262 2.22 13.42 6.80
CA ARG A 262 1.86 14.83 7.08
C ARG A 262 0.48 14.99 7.68
N GLU A 263 -0.37 13.96 7.58
CA GLU A 263 -1.72 13.96 8.16
C GLU A 263 -2.54 15.20 7.75
N SER A 264 -2.42 15.65 6.50
CA SER A 264 -2.97 16.91 6.00
C SER A 264 -4.50 16.97 6.09
N GLY A 265 -5.19 15.84 6.01
CA GLY A 265 -6.66 15.75 6.08
C GLY A 265 -7.22 15.56 7.50
N SER A 266 -6.39 15.53 8.56
CA SER A 266 -6.80 15.08 9.91
C SER A 266 -6.91 16.22 10.94
N ALA A 267 -7.15 17.45 10.51
CA ALA A 267 -7.25 18.59 11.42
C ALA A 267 -8.35 18.36 12.50
N GLY A 268 -7.93 18.44 13.80
CA GLY A 268 -8.84 18.31 14.93
C GLY A 268 -9.16 16.88 15.41
N ARG A 269 -8.71 15.84 14.69
CA ARG A 269 -8.92 14.43 15.11
C ARG A 269 -7.73 13.93 15.93
N ASP A 270 -7.99 13.22 17.04
CA ASP A 270 -7.00 12.55 17.89
C ASP A 270 -5.74 13.41 18.16
N THR A 271 -5.95 14.66 18.60
CA THR A 271 -4.88 15.68 18.72
C THR A 271 -3.93 15.45 19.90
N ARG A 272 -4.28 14.56 20.85
CA ARG A 272 -3.49 14.22 22.04
C ARG A 272 -2.99 12.78 21.97
N GLY A 273 -1.86 12.52 22.63
CA GLY A 273 -1.32 11.17 22.78
C GLY A 273 -0.61 10.61 21.55
N LEU A 274 -0.69 9.29 21.38
CA LEU A 274 0.12 8.50 20.43
C LEU A 274 -0.64 7.98 19.21
N ILE A 275 -1.94 8.26 19.09
CA ILE A 275 -2.80 7.63 18.08
C ILE A 275 -2.55 8.19 16.68
N ARG A 276 -2.34 9.52 16.58
CA ARG A 276 -2.18 10.21 15.29
C ARG A 276 -0.98 11.17 15.32
N VAL A 277 0.13 10.70 14.81
CA VAL A 277 1.43 11.37 14.88
C VAL A 277 2.10 11.41 13.52
N HIS A 278 3.00 12.37 13.27
CA HIS A 278 3.69 12.56 12.00
C HIS A 278 4.81 11.54 11.76
N GLN A 279 5.39 11.03 12.85
CA GLN A 279 6.38 9.96 12.83
C GLN A 279 6.00 8.88 13.84
N PHE A 280 5.91 7.63 13.40
CA PHE A 280 5.61 6.48 14.24
C PHE A 280 6.35 5.24 13.76
N ASN A 281 6.48 4.25 14.63
CA ASN A 281 7.09 2.97 14.32
C ASN A 281 6.03 1.94 13.92
N LYS A 282 6.33 1.13 12.93
CA LYS A 282 5.44 0.05 12.47
C LYS A 282 6.26 -1.18 12.07
N VAL A 283 5.78 -2.35 12.46
CA VAL A 283 6.18 -3.60 11.85
C VAL A 283 5.15 -3.92 10.76
N GLU A 284 5.59 -4.13 9.54
CA GLU A 284 4.74 -4.37 8.38
C GLU A 284 4.91 -5.79 7.88
N LEU A 285 3.82 -6.39 7.46
CA LEU A 285 3.77 -7.68 6.79
C LEU A 285 3.43 -7.46 5.32
N VAL A 286 4.19 -8.05 4.42
CA VAL A 286 3.96 -7.99 2.97
C VAL A 286 4.03 -9.38 2.39
N LYS A 287 3.05 -9.74 1.55
CA LYS A 287 3.06 -10.99 0.79
C LYS A 287 2.96 -10.72 -0.71
N LEU A 288 3.74 -11.47 -1.48
CA LEU A 288 3.57 -11.60 -2.93
C LEU A 288 3.09 -13.02 -3.19
N CYS A 289 1.98 -13.18 -3.90
CA CYS A 289 1.38 -14.49 -4.14
C CYS A 289 0.80 -14.60 -5.56
N THR A 290 0.35 -15.80 -5.91
CA THR A 290 -0.39 -16.00 -7.15
C THR A 290 -1.85 -15.54 -6.99
N PRO A 291 -2.56 -15.23 -8.09
CA PRO A 291 -3.99 -14.91 -8.02
C PRO A 291 -4.83 -15.99 -7.34
N GLN A 292 -4.44 -17.26 -7.50
CA GLN A 292 -5.17 -18.42 -6.98
C GLN A 292 -5.15 -18.51 -5.46
N THR A 293 -4.04 -18.13 -4.83
CA THR A 293 -3.85 -18.19 -3.37
C THR A 293 -4.15 -16.87 -2.66
N SER A 294 -4.42 -15.81 -3.41
CA SER A 294 -4.50 -14.43 -2.90
C SER A 294 -5.51 -14.25 -1.76
N LYS A 295 -6.68 -14.88 -1.83
CA LYS A 295 -7.71 -14.77 -0.78
C LYS A 295 -7.28 -15.47 0.50
N GLU A 296 -6.72 -16.67 0.37
CA GLU A 296 -6.21 -17.45 1.50
C GLU A 296 -5.03 -16.73 2.19
N GLU A 297 -4.10 -16.18 1.39
CA GLU A 297 -2.95 -15.46 1.90
C GLU A 297 -3.34 -14.14 2.60
N HIS A 298 -4.44 -13.52 2.19
CA HIS A 298 -5.00 -12.35 2.86
C HIS A 298 -5.57 -12.71 4.23
N GLU A 299 -6.35 -13.78 4.33
CA GLU A 299 -6.86 -14.27 5.63
C GLU A 299 -5.70 -14.63 6.56
N LYS A 300 -4.72 -15.40 6.09
CA LYS A 300 -3.53 -15.78 6.85
C LYS A 300 -2.77 -14.55 7.39
N LEU A 301 -2.54 -13.54 6.55
CA LEU A 301 -1.84 -12.33 6.99
C LEU A 301 -2.63 -11.62 8.10
N THR A 302 -3.96 -11.57 7.98
CA THR A 302 -4.82 -10.96 9.00
C THR A 302 -4.75 -11.74 10.31
N GLU A 303 -4.82 -13.08 10.25
CA GLU A 303 -4.66 -13.95 11.42
C GLU A 303 -3.27 -13.82 12.07
N ASP A 304 -2.22 -13.61 11.27
CA ASP A 304 -0.86 -13.35 11.74
C ASP A 304 -0.79 -12.06 12.58
N ALA A 305 -1.49 -11.01 12.15
CA ALA A 305 -1.59 -9.75 12.88
C ALA A 305 -2.48 -9.87 14.14
N GLU A 306 -3.63 -10.57 14.04
CA GLU A 306 -4.51 -10.87 15.19
C GLU A 306 -3.76 -11.60 16.30
N LYS A 307 -2.87 -12.53 15.92
CA LYS A 307 -2.08 -13.30 16.88
C LYS A 307 -1.23 -12.43 17.78
N MET A 308 -0.73 -11.29 17.30
CA MET A 308 0.03 -10.33 18.12
C MET A 308 -0.85 -9.74 19.21
N LEU A 309 -2.09 -9.35 18.90
CA LEU A 309 -3.05 -8.83 19.86
C LEU A 309 -3.45 -9.89 20.90
N GLN A 310 -3.66 -11.13 20.45
CA GLN A 310 -3.99 -12.24 21.36
C GLN A 310 -2.86 -12.54 22.34
N LEU A 311 -1.59 -12.55 21.87
CA LEU A 311 -0.43 -12.81 22.73
C LEU A 311 -0.18 -11.66 23.73
N LEU A 312 -0.58 -10.45 23.37
CA LEU A 312 -0.56 -9.29 24.25
C LEU A 312 -1.80 -9.22 25.16
N GLU A 313 -2.75 -10.14 25.00
CA GLU A 313 -4.03 -10.19 25.72
C GLU A 313 -4.79 -8.86 25.65
N LEU A 314 -4.74 -8.19 24.49
CA LEU A 314 -5.45 -6.95 24.20
C LEU A 314 -6.77 -7.25 23.49
N PRO A 315 -7.92 -6.85 24.04
CA PRO A 315 -9.21 -7.02 23.36
C PRO A 315 -9.24 -6.26 22.04
N TYR A 316 -9.75 -6.89 20.99
CA TYR A 316 -9.83 -6.30 19.66
C TYR A 316 -11.07 -6.76 18.92
N ARG A 317 -11.40 -6.04 17.84
CA ARG A 317 -12.36 -6.47 16.83
C ARG A 317 -11.74 -6.44 15.42
N ARG A 318 -12.33 -7.20 14.52
CA ARG A 318 -12.03 -7.20 13.10
C ARG A 318 -13.21 -6.64 12.33
N GLU A 319 -12.98 -5.67 11.48
CA GLU A 319 -13.99 -5.05 10.62
C GLU A 319 -13.68 -5.30 9.13
N ALA A 320 -14.74 -5.59 8.37
CA ALA A 320 -14.70 -5.55 6.91
C ALA A 320 -14.96 -4.11 6.47
N LEU A 321 -13.99 -3.47 5.85
CA LEU A 321 -14.17 -2.12 5.35
C LEU A 321 -15.13 -2.10 4.15
N SER A 322 -15.97 -1.08 4.09
CA SER A 322 -16.91 -0.84 3.01
C SER A 322 -16.21 -0.40 1.73
N THR A 323 -16.89 -0.49 0.60
CA THR A 323 -16.36 -0.08 -0.71
C THR A 323 -15.91 1.37 -0.78
N GLY A 324 -16.49 2.27 0.02
CA GLY A 324 -16.14 3.69 0.09
C GLY A 324 -14.97 3.97 1.03
N ASP A 325 -14.74 3.09 2.02
CA ASP A 325 -13.71 3.27 3.04
C ASP A 325 -12.39 2.53 2.74
N ILE A 326 -12.41 1.43 1.96
CA ILE A 326 -11.18 0.74 1.58
C ILE A 326 -10.18 1.68 0.91
N GLY A 327 -8.89 1.54 1.25
CA GLY A 327 -7.79 2.35 0.70
C GLY A 327 -7.77 2.40 -0.84
N PHE A 328 -7.24 3.47 -1.42
CA PHE A 328 -7.24 3.74 -2.87
C PHE A 328 -6.81 2.55 -3.74
N SER A 329 -5.76 1.84 -3.35
CA SER A 329 -5.20 0.72 -4.11
C SER A 329 -5.79 -0.64 -3.72
N ALA A 330 -6.50 -0.75 -2.59
CA ALA A 330 -7.06 -2.00 -2.09
C ALA A 330 -8.33 -2.42 -2.85
N ASN A 331 -8.54 -3.73 -2.99
CA ASN A 331 -9.78 -4.31 -3.45
C ASN A 331 -10.61 -4.91 -2.30
N LYS A 332 -9.94 -5.29 -1.20
CA LYS A 332 -10.55 -5.76 0.06
C LYS A 332 -9.65 -5.38 1.21
N CYS A 333 -10.22 -5.03 2.34
CA CYS A 333 -9.49 -4.68 3.55
C CYS A 333 -10.20 -5.21 4.79
N TRP A 334 -9.39 -5.73 5.72
CA TRP A 334 -9.77 -6.03 7.09
C TRP A 334 -9.03 -5.06 8.02
N ASP A 335 -9.76 -4.30 8.83
CA ASP A 335 -9.15 -3.54 9.90
C ASP A 335 -9.23 -4.30 11.21
N LEU A 336 -8.12 -4.32 11.94
CA LEU A 336 -8.05 -4.75 13.32
C LEU A 336 -8.07 -3.51 14.19
N GLU A 337 -8.97 -3.48 15.15
CA GLU A 337 -9.11 -2.36 16.06
C GLU A 337 -8.99 -2.85 17.49
N VAL A 338 -8.07 -2.22 18.26
CA VAL A 338 -7.80 -2.54 19.67
C VAL A 338 -8.67 -1.68 20.58
N TRP A 339 -9.15 -2.27 21.68
CA TRP A 339 -9.89 -1.54 22.70
C TRP A 339 -9.02 -0.48 23.39
N MET A 340 -9.51 0.74 23.40
CA MET A 340 -8.88 1.88 24.08
C MET A 340 -9.81 2.44 25.16
N PRO A 341 -9.54 2.15 26.46
CA PRO A 341 -10.37 2.59 27.58
C PRO A 341 -10.68 4.08 27.59
N SER A 342 -9.68 4.94 27.34
CA SER A 342 -9.86 6.40 27.36
C SER A 342 -10.79 6.93 26.28
N TYR A 343 -10.95 6.20 25.18
CA TYR A 343 -11.89 6.54 24.12
C TYR A 343 -13.24 5.84 24.29
N GLY A 344 -13.33 4.81 25.13
CA GLY A 344 -14.54 3.99 25.29
C GLY A 344 -14.94 3.25 24.00
N THR A 345 -13.98 3.02 23.10
CA THR A 345 -14.20 2.37 21.78
C THR A 345 -12.95 1.66 21.30
N TYR A 346 -13.08 0.94 20.22
CA TYR A 346 -11.97 0.34 19.49
C TYR A 346 -11.31 1.38 18.60
N LYS A 347 -10.00 1.26 18.40
CA LYS A 347 -9.19 2.11 17.51
C LYS A 347 -8.35 1.24 16.59
N GLU A 348 -8.34 1.56 15.30
CA GLU A 348 -7.54 0.88 14.29
C GLU A 348 -6.08 0.73 14.72
N ILE A 349 -5.55 -0.49 14.65
CA ILE A 349 -4.16 -0.82 14.95
C ILE A 349 -3.46 -1.53 13.80
N SER A 350 -4.22 -2.14 12.91
CA SER A 350 -3.73 -2.73 11.67
C SER A 350 -4.81 -2.63 10.60
N SER A 351 -4.39 -2.37 9.35
CA SER A 351 -5.22 -2.43 8.17
C SER A 351 -4.61 -3.45 7.22
N CYS A 352 -5.28 -4.60 7.06
CA CYS A 352 -4.82 -5.73 6.27
C CYS A 352 -5.51 -5.71 4.90
N SER A 353 -4.75 -5.36 3.86
CA SER A 353 -5.29 -5.10 2.53
C SER A 353 -4.82 -6.11 1.48
N ASN A 354 -5.75 -6.54 0.64
CA ASN A 354 -5.46 -7.22 -0.62
C ASN A 354 -5.60 -6.23 -1.77
N TYR A 355 -4.66 -6.20 -2.68
CA TYR A 355 -4.63 -5.28 -3.82
C TYR A 355 -4.90 -5.97 -5.16
N GLY A 356 -5.00 -7.32 -5.16
CA GLY A 356 -4.96 -8.08 -6.39
C GLY A 356 -3.68 -7.76 -7.18
N ASP A 357 -3.79 -7.59 -8.47
CA ASP A 357 -2.66 -7.25 -9.35
C ASP A 357 -2.42 -5.72 -9.51
N TYR A 358 -3.19 -4.89 -8.83
CA TYR A 358 -3.18 -3.44 -9.01
C TYR A 358 -1.82 -2.78 -8.78
N GLN A 359 -1.15 -3.11 -7.67
CA GLN A 359 0.20 -2.62 -7.37
C GLN A 359 1.24 -3.30 -8.27
N ALA A 360 1.12 -4.59 -8.49
CA ALA A 360 2.02 -5.34 -9.37
C ALA A 360 2.04 -4.79 -10.80
N ARG A 361 0.91 -4.30 -11.32
CA ARG A 361 0.85 -3.60 -12.62
C ARG A 361 1.57 -2.25 -12.60
N ARG A 362 1.56 -1.53 -11.48
CA ARG A 362 2.29 -0.26 -11.31
C ARG A 362 3.79 -0.49 -11.22
N ALA A 363 4.21 -1.46 -10.42
CA ALA A 363 5.60 -1.81 -10.16
C ALA A 363 6.17 -2.81 -11.18
N ASN A 364 5.34 -3.34 -12.08
CA ASN A 364 5.71 -4.35 -13.08
C ASN A 364 6.31 -5.63 -12.46
N ILE A 365 5.68 -6.13 -11.37
CA ILE A 365 6.10 -7.36 -10.69
C ILE A 365 5.30 -8.54 -11.28
N ARG A 366 5.99 -9.47 -11.90
CA ARG A 366 5.37 -10.59 -12.62
C ARG A 366 5.94 -11.92 -12.15
N TYR A 367 5.28 -12.99 -12.48
CA TYR A 367 5.80 -14.35 -12.33
C TYR A 367 5.56 -15.15 -13.61
N ARG A 368 6.30 -16.24 -13.76
CA ARG A 368 6.11 -17.19 -14.88
C ARG A 368 5.23 -18.34 -14.38
N ASP A 369 4.01 -18.36 -14.89
CA ASP A 369 3.03 -19.42 -14.64
C ASP A 369 3.52 -20.74 -15.26
N LYS A 370 3.65 -21.78 -14.45
CA LYS A 370 4.19 -23.08 -14.88
C LYS A 370 3.25 -23.86 -15.79
N ALA A 371 1.95 -23.72 -15.60
CA ALA A 371 0.97 -24.46 -16.38
C ALA A 371 0.89 -23.94 -17.81
N THR A 372 1.01 -22.62 -17.99
CA THR A 372 0.85 -21.97 -19.29
C THR A 372 2.17 -21.49 -19.93
N GLY A 373 3.24 -21.37 -19.14
CA GLY A 373 4.51 -20.77 -19.54
C GLY A 373 4.45 -19.26 -19.76
N LYS A 374 3.29 -18.62 -19.55
CA LYS A 374 3.08 -17.19 -19.73
C LYS A 374 3.44 -16.39 -18.48
N THR A 375 3.79 -15.13 -18.65
CA THR A 375 3.97 -14.21 -17.54
C THR A 375 2.63 -13.66 -17.10
N GLN A 376 2.41 -13.65 -15.79
CA GLN A 376 1.25 -13.04 -15.11
C GLN A 376 1.74 -12.05 -14.05
N PHE A 377 0.89 -11.12 -13.64
CA PHE A 377 1.17 -10.25 -12.49
C PHE A 377 0.93 -11.01 -11.19
N VAL A 378 1.81 -10.80 -10.21
CA VAL A 378 1.57 -11.27 -8.84
C VAL A 378 0.41 -10.50 -8.21
N HIS A 379 -0.20 -11.07 -7.17
CA HIS A 379 -1.03 -10.33 -6.24
C HIS A 379 -0.19 -9.86 -5.06
N THR A 380 -0.48 -8.65 -4.57
CA THR A 380 0.19 -8.07 -3.41
C THR A 380 -0.79 -7.93 -2.25
N ILE A 381 -0.30 -8.20 -1.06
CA ILE A 381 -1.08 -8.14 0.19
C ILE A 381 -0.18 -7.51 1.23
N ASN A 382 -0.72 -6.63 2.08
CA ASN A 382 -0.02 -6.13 3.23
C ASN A 382 -0.91 -5.95 4.45
N GLY A 383 -0.28 -5.74 5.59
CA GLY A 383 -0.94 -5.34 6.83
C GLY A 383 0.08 -5.00 7.90
N SER A 384 -0.33 -4.20 8.87
CA SER A 384 0.54 -3.92 10.01
C SER A 384 0.58 -5.13 10.96
N GLY A 385 1.74 -5.53 11.33
CA GLY A 385 1.96 -6.60 12.29
C GLY A 385 2.67 -6.20 13.59
N LEU A 386 2.39 -5.07 14.27
CA LEU A 386 1.32 -4.07 14.26
C LEU A 386 1.90 -2.62 14.23
N ALA A 387 1.02 -1.60 14.38
CA ALA A 387 1.42 -0.21 14.67
C ALA A 387 1.95 -0.12 16.12
N VAL A 388 3.27 0.11 16.28
CA VAL A 388 3.96 0.00 17.58
C VAL A 388 3.46 1.02 18.60
N GLY A 389 3.36 2.29 18.21
CA GLY A 389 2.90 3.36 19.11
C GLY A 389 1.46 3.18 19.57
N ARG A 390 0.56 2.66 18.73
CA ARG A 390 -0.82 2.32 19.14
C ARG A 390 -0.85 1.11 20.06
N THR A 391 -0.02 0.10 19.82
CA THR A 391 0.17 -1.05 20.72
C THR A 391 0.69 -0.58 22.07
N PHE A 392 1.67 0.32 22.10
CA PHE A 392 2.20 0.94 23.32
C PHE A 392 1.08 1.64 24.11
N ALA A 393 0.28 2.49 23.44
CA ALA A 393 -0.83 3.18 24.08
C ALA A 393 -1.88 2.20 24.66
N ALA A 394 -2.21 1.16 23.90
CA ALA A 394 -3.16 0.13 24.34
C ALA A 394 -2.65 -0.64 25.56
N ILE A 395 -1.35 -1.00 25.61
CA ILE A 395 -0.73 -1.64 26.77
C ILE A 395 -0.81 -0.71 27.99
N VAL A 396 -0.40 0.54 27.83
CA VAL A 396 -0.39 1.52 28.94
C VAL A 396 -1.78 1.68 29.52
N GLU A 397 -2.83 1.77 28.71
CA GLU A 397 -4.20 1.94 29.20
C GLU A 397 -4.81 0.66 29.76
N ASN A 398 -4.69 -0.48 29.07
CA ASN A 398 -5.35 -1.72 29.50
C ASN A 398 -4.66 -2.38 30.70
N TYR A 399 -3.36 -2.14 30.90
CA TYR A 399 -2.58 -2.78 31.96
C TYR A 399 -2.29 -1.89 33.18
N GLN A 400 -2.87 -0.67 33.26
CA GLN A 400 -2.76 0.21 34.42
C GLN A 400 -3.44 -0.39 35.62
N GLN A 401 -2.89 -0.11 36.81
CA GLN A 401 -3.39 -0.56 38.12
C GLN A 401 -3.84 0.63 38.95
N GLU A 402 -4.62 0.38 40.02
CA GLU A 402 -5.12 1.40 40.95
C GLU A 402 -3.98 2.20 41.60
N ASP A 403 -2.85 1.54 41.91
CA ASP A 403 -1.66 2.19 42.47
C ASP A 403 -0.86 3.02 41.47
N GLY A 404 -1.36 3.14 40.25
CA GLY A 404 -0.74 3.85 39.12
C GLY A 404 0.40 3.07 38.46
N THR A 405 0.68 1.83 38.82
CA THR A 405 1.64 1.00 38.10
C THR A 405 1.03 0.49 36.75
N ILE A 406 1.89 0.13 35.84
CA ILE A 406 1.50 -0.49 34.53
C ILE A 406 2.20 -1.85 34.50
N ILE A 407 1.42 -2.93 34.46
CA ILE A 407 1.95 -4.28 34.34
C ILE A 407 2.38 -4.51 32.89
N ILE A 408 3.53 -5.12 32.69
CA ILE A 408 4.01 -5.46 31.34
C ILE A 408 3.47 -6.85 30.96
N PRO A 409 2.85 -6.99 29.76
CA PRO A 409 2.44 -8.27 29.22
C PRO A 409 3.58 -9.30 29.30
N GLU A 410 3.28 -10.53 29.68
CA GLU A 410 4.28 -11.55 29.96
C GLU A 410 5.24 -11.76 28.80
N VAL A 411 4.72 -11.80 27.58
CA VAL A 411 5.50 -12.00 26.34
C VAL A 411 6.54 -10.92 26.09
N LEU A 412 6.37 -9.71 26.65
CA LEU A 412 7.30 -8.59 26.51
C LEU A 412 8.38 -8.54 27.58
N ARG A 413 8.25 -9.26 28.71
CA ARG A 413 9.15 -9.12 29.87
C ARG A 413 10.59 -9.50 29.55
N LYS A 414 10.80 -10.51 28.69
CA LYS A 414 12.15 -10.88 28.23
C LYS A 414 12.84 -9.77 27.45
N TYR A 415 12.08 -8.92 26.75
CA TYR A 415 12.59 -7.81 25.95
C TYR A 415 12.75 -6.52 26.76
N THR A 416 11.84 -6.25 27.66
CA THR A 416 11.89 -5.06 28.55
C THR A 416 12.95 -5.21 29.63
N GLY A 417 13.09 -6.40 30.21
CA GLY A 417 13.91 -6.66 31.39
C GLY A 417 13.27 -6.17 32.70
N PHE A 418 11.98 -5.82 32.66
CA PHE A 418 11.16 -5.48 33.84
C PHE A 418 9.72 -5.94 33.61
N ASP A 419 8.98 -6.15 34.70
CA ASP A 419 7.61 -6.66 34.72
C ASP A 419 6.56 -5.56 34.97
N LYS A 420 7.00 -4.36 35.39
CA LYS A 420 6.13 -3.21 35.62
C LYS A 420 6.83 -1.86 35.51
N ILE A 421 6.04 -0.85 35.24
CA ILE A 421 6.42 0.57 35.20
C ILE A 421 5.78 1.31 36.36
#